data_98dca1ef2c14e1a4f86ccbd88a39f6a3
#
_entry.id   98dca1ef2c14e1a4f86ccbd88a39f6a3
#
_cell.length_a   1.000
_cell.length_b   1.000
_cell.length_c   1.000
_cell.angle_alpha   90.00
_cell.angle_beta   90.00
_cell.angle_gamma   90.00
#
_symmetry.space_group_name_H-M   'P 1'
#
loop_
_entity.id
_entity.type
_entity.pdbx_description
1 polymer ?
#
loop_
_entity_poly.entity_id
_entity_poly.type
_entity_poly.pdbx_seq_one_letter_code
_entity_poly.pdbx_strand_id
1 'polypeptide(L)'
;MPNRGKFIGNDNLYVPDAPTIGTATAGDAQVSVTFTAPSDVGNDDITGFIATAFTGSTAVGATGTSSPISITGLSNGSSYTVAVSAVNNYGTGPLSAATSSFSPVAPRGVFSGGTTGSDVMDYITISSTGNATDFGDLPAGRYNHARDNCSSSTRGIASAGGLNTNNDSTDNVINYITIASTGDAQDFGNLDASRHSAVQLSNDTRGIFGGGNESGGAGVDNVIQYITIASTGNASDFGDVSVAKYSMSSLAGTTRGIFAGGLNSSNSRLNVIEYITIGSTGNATDFGDLTLVSTQGSACCNNTRGLFGIGASNSGTLNNIDYITIASTGNASDFGDLTVERKYLSGTSGGDRGVFGGGGTSGDVIDYVTITSTGNATDFGNLTEQRGRDSSMSNGHGGLA
;
A
#
# COMPACT_ATOMS: atom_id res chain seq x y z
N MET A 1 27.43 -17.87 34.34
CA MET A 1 27.61 -19.05 33.48
C MET A 1 26.33 -19.22 32.68
N PRO A 2 26.40 -19.38 31.37
CA PRO A 2 25.19 -19.63 30.59
C PRO A 2 24.56 -20.94 31.07
N ASN A 3 23.24 -20.94 31.20
CA ASN A 3 22.43 -22.08 31.61
C ASN A 3 22.47 -23.12 30.46
N ARG A 4 23.42 -24.04 30.51
CA ARG A 4 23.53 -25.08 29.46
C ARG A 4 22.30 -25.97 29.55
N GLY A 5 21.57 -26.09 28.44
CA GLY A 5 20.42 -26.96 28.32
C GLY A 5 20.68 -28.40 28.74
N LYS A 6 19.64 -29.13 29.04
CA LYS A 6 19.63 -30.44 29.65
C LYS A 6 20.45 -31.45 28.83
N PHE A 7 21.55 -31.97 29.45
CA PHE A 7 22.32 -33.08 28.86
C PHE A 7 21.45 -34.30 28.56
N ILE A 8 21.56 -34.84 27.35
CA ILE A 8 21.00 -36.15 26.97
C ILE A 8 22.20 -37.10 26.78
N GLY A 9 22.61 -37.77 27.85
CA GLY A 9 23.67 -38.79 27.79
C GLY A 9 25.11 -38.29 28.12
N ASN A 10 26.08 -39.19 28.09
CA ASN A 10 27.50 -38.94 28.39
C ASN A 10 28.29 -38.31 27.22
N ASP A 11 27.67 -37.99 26.10
CA ASP A 11 28.36 -37.70 24.84
C ASP A 11 28.46 -36.21 24.48
N ASN A 12 28.24 -35.28 25.47
CA ASN A 12 28.23 -33.82 25.27
C ASN A 12 27.21 -33.32 24.19
N LEU A 13 26.16 -34.08 23.91
CA LEU A 13 25.12 -33.75 22.97
C LEU A 13 24.00 -32.99 23.70
N TYR A 14 23.62 -31.81 23.17
CA TYR A 14 22.63 -30.96 23.81
C TYR A 14 21.88 -30.11 22.77
N VAL A 15 20.77 -29.48 23.20
CA VAL A 15 19.95 -28.60 22.37
C VAL A 15 20.69 -27.29 22.08
N PRO A 16 20.34 -26.56 21.01
CA PRO A 16 20.94 -25.27 20.70
C PRO A 16 20.67 -24.21 21.80
N ASP A 17 21.52 -23.19 21.85
CA ASP A 17 21.25 -21.99 22.65
C ASP A 17 20.07 -21.20 22.04
N ALA A 18 19.58 -20.17 22.81
CA ALA A 18 18.51 -19.30 22.34
C ALA A 18 18.93 -18.43 21.15
N PRO A 19 18.10 -18.28 20.11
CA PRO A 19 18.31 -17.29 19.07
C PRO A 19 18.33 -15.86 19.64
N THR A 20 18.96 -14.93 18.92
CA THR A 20 18.84 -13.49 19.20
C THR A 20 17.61 -12.96 18.48
N ILE A 21 16.64 -12.43 19.22
CA ILE A 21 15.41 -11.88 18.66
C ILE A 21 15.68 -10.57 17.88
N GLY A 22 15.01 -10.40 16.77
CA GLY A 22 15.00 -9.18 15.98
C GLY A 22 13.66 -8.45 16.10
N THR A 23 13.12 -8.01 14.97
CA THR A 23 11.90 -7.21 14.86
C THR A 23 10.68 -8.10 14.66
N ALA A 24 9.56 -7.76 15.32
CA ALA A 24 8.23 -8.29 15.02
C ALA A 24 7.44 -7.26 14.21
N THR A 25 7.01 -7.63 13.02
CA THR A 25 6.18 -6.81 12.13
C THR A 25 4.77 -7.39 12.09
N ALA A 26 3.81 -6.63 12.63
CA ALA A 26 2.40 -7.03 12.67
C ALA A 26 1.76 -6.91 11.28
N GLY A 27 0.84 -7.82 10.96
CA GLY A 27 -0.01 -7.81 9.76
C GLY A 27 -1.44 -8.18 10.11
N ASP A 28 -2.27 -8.48 9.11
CA ASP A 28 -3.65 -8.93 9.31
C ASP A 28 -3.68 -10.35 9.89
N ALA A 29 -4.11 -10.47 11.13
CA ALA A 29 -4.16 -11.72 11.88
C ALA A 29 -2.83 -12.50 11.90
N GLN A 30 -1.69 -11.81 11.78
CA GLN A 30 -0.36 -12.42 11.69
C GLN A 30 0.76 -11.52 12.24
N VAL A 31 1.93 -12.11 12.39
CA VAL A 31 3.19 -11.41 12.66
C VAL A 31 4.33 -12.09 11.92
N SER A 32 5.23 -11.30 11.33
CA SER A 32 6.52 -11.77 10.82
C SER A 32 7.60 -11.41 11.83
N VAL A 33 8.42 -12.37 12.28
CA VAL A 33 9.49 -12.13 13.25
C VAL A 33 10.85 -12.47 12.65
N THR A 34 11.77 -11.51 12.74
CA THR A 34 13.19 -11.72 12.38
C THR A 34 13.98 -12.16 13.60
N PHE A 35 15.05 -12.92 13.38
CA PHE A 35 15.97 -13.38 14.42
C PHE A 35 17.32 -13.80 13.82
N THR A 36 18.34 -13.91 14.67
CA THR A 36 19.64 -14.48 14.32
C THR A 36 19.82 -15.81 15.03
N ALA A 37 20.25 -16.84 14.30
CA ALA A 37 20.54 -18.16 14.85
C ALA A 37 21.60 -18.08 15.94
N PRO A 38 21.56 -18.96 16.98
CA PRO A 38 22.57 -19.01 17.99
C PRO A 38 23.92 -19.52 17.42
N SER A 39 25.02 -19.12 18.01
CA SER A 39 26.35 -19.60 17.66
C SER A 39 26.66 -20.98 18.26
N ASP A 40 26.08 -21.31 19.41
CA ASP A 40 26.14 -22.65 20.00
C ASP A 40 24.94 -23.46 19.54
N VAL A 41 25.17 -24.41 18.66
CA VAL A 41 24.14 -25.25 18.02
C VAL A 41 23.93 -26.59 18.72
N GLY A 42 24.64 -26.85 19.85
CA GLY A 42 24.49 -28.08 20.66
C GLY A 42 25.22 -29.31 20.10
N ASN A 43 26.30 -29.10 19.35
CA ASN A 43 27.11 -30.13 18.67
C ASN A 43 26.36 -30.93 17.58
N ASP A 44 25.26 -30.39 17.07
CA ASP A 44 24.55 -30.90 15.91
C ASP A 44 23.89 -29.71 15.18
N ASP A 45 23.74 -29.82 13.87
CA ASP A 45 23.21 -28.74 13.05
C ASP A 45 21.77 -28.38 13.44
N ILE A 46 21.46 -27.09 13.35
CA ILE A 46 20.08 -26.62 13.52
C ILE A 46 19.21 -27.15 12.38
N THR A 47 18.15 -27.86 12.73
CA THR A 47 17.18 -28.44 11.78
C THR A 47 15.99 -27.50 11.54
N GLY A 48 15.77 -26.52 12.42
CA GLY A 48 14.69 -25.55 12.29
C GLY A 48 14.56 -24.60 13.49
N PHE A 49 13.52 -23.79 13.43
CA PHE A 49 13.16 -22.82 14.47
C PHE A 49 11.66 -22.88 14.74
N ILE A 50 11.27 -22.57 15.98
CA ILE A 50 9.88 -22.43 16.41
C ILE A 50 9.70 -21.02 16.89
N ALA A 51 8.87 -20.22 16.20
CA ALA A 51 8.43 -18.91 16.65
C ALA A 51 7.09 -19.04 17.36
N THR A 52 6.92 -18.42 18.52
CA THR A 52 5.68 -18.50 19.32
C THR A 52 5.22 -17.10 19.73
N ALA A 53 3.99 -16.74 19.35
CA ALA A 53 3.30 -15.54 19.78
C ALA A 53 2.47 -15.82 21.05
N PHE A 54 2.63 -14.99 22.06
CA PHE A 54 1.97 -15.13 23.36
C PHE A 54 1.01 -13.96 23.61
N THR A 55 -0.19 -14.28 24.09
CA THR A 55 -1.17 -13.31 24.61
C THR A 55 -1.80 -13.88 25.88
N GLY A 56 -1.50 -13.30 27.04
CA GLY A 56 -1.88 -13.89 28.34
C GLY A 56 -1.37 -15.34 28.47
N SER A 57 -2.27 -16.30 28.64
CA SER A 57 -1.95 -17.73 28.74
C SER A 57 -2.04 -18.48 27.40
N THR A 58 -2.42 -17.80 26.31
CA THR A 58 -2.59 -18.41 24.98
C THR A 58 -1.33 -18.23 24.16
N ALA A 59 -0.96 -19.28 23.40
CA ALA A 59 0.19 -19.27 22.52
C ALA A 59 -0.19 -19.79 21.13
N VAL A 60 0.31 -19.15 20.08
CA VAL A 60 0.19 -19.56 18.69
C VAL A 60 1.59 -19.70 18.13
N GLY A 61 1.92 -20.86 17.58
CA GLY A 61 3.27 -21.17 17.07
C GLY A 61 3.31 -21.39 15.56
N ALA A 62 4.49 -21.11 14.99
CA ALA A 62 4.85 -21.47 13.63
C ALA A 62 6.28 -21.99 13.59
N THR A 63 6.60 -22.83 12.59
CA THR A 63 7.92 -23.38 12.36
C THR A 63 8.51 -22.89 11.05
N GLY A 64 9.83 -22.80 10.98
CA GLY A 64 10.56 -22.44 9.76
C GLY A 64 12.01 -22.89 9.83
N THR A 65 12.71 -22.87 8.69
CA THR A 65 14.12 -23.25 8.59
C THR A 65 15.07 -22.06 8.63
N SER A 66 14.54 -20.86 8.47
CA SER A 66 15.32 -19.60 8.46
C SER A 66 14.47 -18.42 8.95
N SER A 67 15.13 -17.32 9.28
CA SER A 67 14.50 -16.01 9.53
C SER A 67 14.16 -15.33 8.18
N PRO A 68 13.00 -14.61 8.08
CA PRO A 68 11.97 -14.49 9.11
C PRO A 68 11.00 -15.68 9.16
N ILE A 69 10.23 -15.79 10.26
CA ILE A 69 9.10 -16.73 10.39
C ILE A 69 7.81 -15.93 10.55
N SER A 70 6.78 -16.29 9.78
CA SER A 70 5.43 -15.73 9.90
C SER A 70 4.54 -16.63 10.74
N ILE A 71 3.89 -16.06 11.77
CA ILE A 71 2.89 -16.70 12.62
C ILE A 71 1.53 -16.15 12.21
N THR A 72 0.62 -17.00 11.76
CA THR A 72 -0.75 -16.66 11.33
C THR A 72 -1.80 -17.14 12.34
N GLY A 73 -3.06 -16.71 12.18
CA GLY A 73 -4.15 -17.10 13.06
C GLY A 73 -4.19 -16.32 14.38
N LEU A 74 -3.56 -15.15 14.43
CA LEU A 74 -3.66 -14.22 15.55
C LEU A 74 -4.98 -13.45 15.49
N SER A 75 -5.42 -12.93 16.64
CA SER A 75 -6.61 -12.07 16.70
C SER A 75 -6.21 -10.61 16.57
N ASN A 76 -6.75 -9.91 15.56
CA ASN A 76 -6.56 -8.47 15.41
C ASN A 76 -6.99 -7.70 16.67
N GLY A 77 -6.24 -6.65 17.00
CA GLY A 77 -6.48 -5.83 18.21
C GLY A 77 -6.00 -6.45 19.53
N SER A 78 -5.64 -7.74 19.55
CA SER A 78 -5.08 -8.37 20.74
C SER A 78 -3.58 -8.11 20.85
N SER A 79 -3.09 -7.87 22.07
CA SER A 79 -1.66 -7.62 22.31
C SER A 79 -0.87 -8.93 22.43
N TYR A 80 0.21 -9.05 21.66
CA TYR A 80 1.11 -10.20 21.64
C TYR A 80 2.56 -9.80 21.86
N THR A 81 3.36 -10.76 22.32
CA THR A 81 4.83 -10.76 22.22
C THR A 81 5.27 -12.03 21.52
N VAL A 82 6.44 -12.05 20.86
CA VAL A 82 6.98 -13.25 20.18
C VAL A 82 8.34 -13.61 20.77
N ALA A 83 8.58 -14.91 20.92
CA ALA A 83 9.91 -15.48 21.19
C ALA A 83 10.18 -16.66 20.24
N VAL A 84 11.46 -16.94 20.00
CA VAL A 84 11.92 -17.98 19.06
C VAL A 84 12.85 -18.96 19.74
N SER A 85 12.69 -20.27 19.47
CA SER A 85 13.62 -21.33 19.85
C SER A 85 14.28 -21.94 18.63
N ALA A 86 15.53 -22.36 18.72
CA ALA A 86 16.21 -23.20 17.74
C ALA A 86 16.02 -24.68 18.06
N VAL A 87 16.02 -25.52 17.04
CA VAL A 87 15.80 -26.96 17.13
C VAL A 87 16.92 -27.70 16.42
N ASN A 88 17.50 -28.74 17.04
CA ASN A 88 18.37 -29.72 16.43
C ASN A 88 17.83 -31.14 16.66
N ASN A 89 18.56 -32.20 16.26
CA ASN A 89 18.12 -33.59 16.43
C ASN A 89 18.01 -34.01 17.92
N TYR A 90 18.57 -33.26 18.86
CA TYR A 90 18.50 -33.54 20.29
C TYR A 90 17.34 -32.80 21.01
N GLY A 91 16.68 -31.88 20.31
CA GLY A 91 15.48 -31.22 20.82
C GLY A 91 15.45 -29.72 20.60
N THR A 92 14.50 -29.09 21.28
CA THR A 92 14.27 -27.64 21.24
C THR A 92 15.05 -26.92 22.31
N GLY A 93 15.81 -25.92 21.92
CA GLY A 93 16.54 -25.03 22.81
C GLY A 93 15.63 -24.05 23.57
N PRO A 94 16.20 -23.22 24.45
CA PRO A 94 15.45 -22.21 25.19
C PRO A 94 14.89 -21.14 24.27
N LEU A 95 13.83 -20.46 24.74
CA LEU A 95 13.26 -19.30 24.08
C LEU A 95 14.25 -18.12 24.10
N SER A 96 14.25 -17.34 23.04
CA SER A 96 14.88 -16.02 22.98
C SER A 96 14.25 -15.05 24.00
N ALA A 97 14.83 -13.87 24.16
CA ALA A 97 14.07 -12.75 24.73
C ALA A 97 12.78 -12.54 23.94
N ALA A 98 11.73 -12.03 24.59
CA ALA A 98 10.51 -11.66 23.90
C ALA A 98 10.69 -10.32 23.18
N THR A 99 9.97 -10.13 22.07
CA THR A 99 9.83 -8.82 21.40
C THR A 99 9.12 -7.82 22.32
N SER A 100 9.16 -6.52 21.99
CA SER A 100 8.15 -5.58 22.47
C SER A 100 6.74 -6.06 22.06
N SER A 101 5.73 -5.62 22.80
CA SER A 101 4.34 -5.97 22.48
C SER A 101 3.90 -5.30 21.18
N PHE A 102 3.08 -6.01 20.41
CA PHE A 102 2.44 -5.54 19.18
C PHE A 102 1.00 -6.05 19.14
N SER A 103 0.18 -5.44 18.29
CA SER A 103 -1.19 -5.92 18.01
C SER A 103 -1.37 -6.07 16.51
N PRO A 104 -1.72 -7.26 15.99
CA PRO A 104 -2.14 -7.42 14.61
C PRO A 104 -3.34 -6.52 14.32
N VAL A 105 -3.39 -5.96 13.11
CA VAL A 105 -4.50 -5.09 12.67
C VAL A 105 -4.94 -5.50 11.27
N ALA A 106 -6.26 -5.54 11.05
CA ALA A 106 -6.80 -5.71 9.72
C ALA A 106 -6.46 -4.48 8.86
N PRO A 107 -6.02 -4.67 7.61
CA PRO A 107 -5.76 -3.55 6.73
C PRO A 107 -7.03 -2.76 6.48
N ARG A 108 -6.92 -1.46 6.59
CA ARG A 108 -7.99 -0.50 6.40
C ARG A 108 -7.74 0.28 5.11
N GLY A 109 -8.74 0.36 4.24
CA GLY A 109 -8.74 1.24 3.08
C GLY A 109 -9.56 2.47 3.40
N VAL A 110 -9.05 3.66 3.11
CA VAL A 110 -9.76 4.94 3.30
C VAL A 110 -9.88 5.62 1.94
N PHE A 111 -11.07 6.11 1.61
CA PHE A 111 -11.38 6.89 0.41
C PHE A 111 -11.76 8.30 0.82
N SER A 112 -11.25 9.33 0.13
CA SER A 112 -11.41 10.72 0.57
C SER A 112 -11.74 11.69 -0.55
N GLY A 113 -12.68 12.63 -0.31
CA GLY A 113 -13.08 13.67 -1.24
C GLY A 113 -13.89 13.15 -2.42
N GLY A 114 -13.90 13.85 -3.54
CA GLY A 114 -14.54 13.36 -4.77
C GLY A 114 -15.32 14.37 -5.59
N THR A 115 -16.20 13.87 -6.45
CA THR A 115 -16.81 14.54 -7.61
C THR A 115 -17.59 15.83 -7.30
N THR A 116 -18.14 15.95 -6.11
CA THR A 116 -18.93 17.13 -5.70
C THR A 116 -18.12 18.15 -4.89
N GLY A 117 -16.81 17.94 -4.75
CA GLY A 117 -16.00 18.71 -3.80
C GLY A 117 -16.30 18.30 -2.37
N SER A 118 -16.58 17.01 -2.15
CA SER A 118 -16.83 16.44 -0.83
C SER A 118 -15.58 16.51 0.06
N ASP A 119 -15.78 16.70 1.35
CA ASP A 119 -14.77 16.58 2.39
C ASP A 119 -14.82 15.22 3.09
N VAL A 120 -15.86 14.43 2.85
CA VAL A 120 -16.10 13.13 3.51
C VAL A 120 -14.97 12.14 3.23
N MET A 121 -14.55 11.44 4.27
CA MET A 121 -13.69 10.27 4.20
C MET A 121 -14.44 9.03 4.66
N ASP A 122 -14.36 7.97 3.87
CA ASP A 122 -14.94 6.66 4.20
C ASP A 122 -13.84 5.63 4.40
N TYR A 123 -14.10 4.62 5.23
CA TYR A 123 -13.20 3.48 5.36
C TYR A 123 -13.89 2.13 5.21
N ILE A 124 -13.12 1.15 4.78
CA ILE A 124 -13.45 -0.27 4.73
C ILE A 124 -12.40 -1.08 5.50
N THR A 125 -12.80 -2.25 5.98
CA THR A 125 -11.86 -3.29 6.41
C THR A 125 -11.58 -4.19 5.20
N ILE A 126 -10.38 -4.10 4.60
CA ILE A 126 -10.08 -4.73 3.30
C ILE A 126 -10.25 -6.25 3.33
N SER A 127 -10.00 -6.90 4.46
CA SER A 127 -10.10 -8.36 4.61
C SER A 127 -11.54 -8.90 4.65
N SER A 128 -12.56 -8.04 4.81
CA SER A 128 -13.97 -8.45 4.88
C SER A 128 -14.85 -7.57 3.99
N THR A 129 -15.71 -8.18 3.16
CA THR A 129 -16.68 -7.47 2.33
C THR A 129 -17.74 -6.77 3.18
N GLY A 130 -18.23 -5.64 2.72
CA GLY A 130 -19.26 -4.84 3.37
C GLY A 130 -19.19 -3.38 2.92
N ASN A 131 -20.20 -2.61 3.27
CA ASN A 131 -20.23 -1.18 2.94
C ASN A 131 -19.20 -0.40 3.76
N ALA A 132 -18.74 0.69 3.17
CA ALA A 132 -17.87 1.64 3.84
C ALA A 132 -18.60 2.31 5.03
N THR A 133 -17.81 2.79 5.96
CA THR A 133 -18.26 3.51 7.16
C THR A 133 -17.55 4.87 7.19
N ASP A 134 -18.23 5.87 7.72
CA ASP A 134 -17.66 7.19 7.93
C ASP A 134 -16.35 7.13 8.74
N PHE A 135 -15.33 7.84 8.25
CA PHE A 135 -14.02 7.94 8.89
C PHE A 135 -13.81 9.29 9.57
N GLY A 136 -14.35 10.35 9.01
CA GLY A 136 -14.16 11.77 9.36
C GLY A 136 -14.03 12.63 8.09
N ASP A 137 -13.56 13.86 8.22
CA ASP A 137 -13.58 14.84 7.14
C ASP A 137 -12.17 15.38 6.80
N LEU A 138 -12.00 15.78 5.53
CA LEU A 138 -10.91 16.65 5.11
C LEU A 138 -11.15 18.09 5.61
N PRO A 139 -10.10 18.90 5.84
CA PRO A 139 -10.27 20.30 6.27
C PRO A 139 -11.03 21.18 5.26
N ALA A 140 -11.11 20.74 4.01
CA ALA A 140 -11.90 21.36 2.94
C ALA A 140 -12.26 20.32 1.88
N GLY A 141 -13.43 20.46 1.29
CA GLY A 141 -13.88 19.61 0.20
C GLY A 141 -12.94 19.69 -1.02
N ARG A 142 -12.66 18.54 -1.63
CA ARG A 142 -11.71 18.40 -2.74
C ARG A 142 -12.34 17.73 -3.93
N TYR A 143 -11.97 18.21 -5.11
CA TYR A 143 -12.33 17.68 -6.42
C TYR A 143 -11.07 17.36 -7.21
N ASN A 144 -11.01 16.25 -7.93
CA ASN A 144 -9.82 15.82 -8.68
C ASN A 144 -8.54 15.77 -7.82
N HIS A 145 -8.61 15.10 -6.69
CA HIS A 145 -7.43 14.81 -5.84
C HIS A 145 -6.27 14.19 -6.63
N ALA A 146 -5.09 14.17 -6.03
CA ALA A 146 -4.07 13.20 -6.39
C ALA A 146 -4.60 11.80 -6.09
N ARG A 147 -4.73 11.00 -7.16
CA ARG A 147 -5.34 9.67 -7.11
C ARG A 147 -4.36 8.61 -6.64
N ASP A 148 -4.91 7.44 -6.35
CA ASP A 148 -4.21 6.26 -5.88
C ASP A 148 -3.67 6.38 -4.45
N ASN A 149 -2.95 5.37 -4.01
CA ASN A 149 -2.63 5.18 -2.60
C ASN A 149 -1.30 5.84 -2.21
N CYS A 150 -1.36 6.73 -1.20
CA CYS A 150 -0.16 7.23 -0.54
C CYS A 150 -0.30 7.09 0.98
N SER A 151 0.46 6.20 1.59
CA SER A 151 0.40 5.94 3.03
C SER A 151 1.61 5.16 3.54
N SER A 152 1.86 5.29 4.84
CA SER A 152 2.67 4.33 5.60
C SER A 152 1.77 3.33 6.32
N SER A 153 2.36 2.44 7.08
CA SER A 153 1.64 1.52 7.98
C SER A 153 0.76 2.24 9.02
N THR A 154 0.95 3.54 9.24
CA THR A 154 0.23 4.32 10.26
C THR A 154 -0.46 5.56 9.73
N ARG A 155 0.11 6.26 8.73
CA ARG A 155 -0.40 7.52 8.19
C ARG A 155 -0.90 7.35 6.77
N GLY A 156 -2.10 7.87 6.49
CA GLY A 156 -2.60 8.10 5.14
C GLY A 156 -2.38 9.55 4.73
N ILE A 157 -2.08 9.78 3.45
CA ILE A 157 -1.80 11.08 2.84
C ILE A 157 -2.83 11.36 1.75
N ALA A 158 -3.45 12.52 1.81
CA ALA A 158 -4.32 13.05 0.77
C ALA A 158 -3.79 14.41 0.32
N SER A 159 -3.57 14.59 -0.98
CA SER A 159 -2.89 15.81 -1.45
C SER A 159 -3.55 16.44 -2.65
N ALA A 160 -3.37 17.76 -2.75
CA ALA A 160 -3.77 18.60 -3.88
C ALA A 160 -5.24 18.42 -4.28
N GLY A 161 -5.68 19.10 -5.31
CA GLY A 161 -7.01 18.98 -5.88
C GLY A 161 -7.67 20.33 -6.12
N GLY A 162 -8.80 20.31 -6.84
CA GLY A 162 -9.64 21.48 -7.05
C GLY A 162 -10.48 21.75 -5.80
N LEU A 163 -10.59 23.00 -5.42
CA LEU A 163 -11.50 23.47 -4.37
C LEU A 163 -12.94 23.67 -4.87
N ASN A 164 -13.15 23.49 -6.17
CA ASN A 164 -14.46 23.56 -6.82
C ASN A 164 -14.53 22.60 -8.01
N THR A 165 -15.73 22.35 -8.49
CA THR A 165 -16.00 21.39 -9.57
C THR A 165 -15.45 21.80 -10.93
N ASN A 166 -15.05 23.06 -11.13
CA ASN A 166 -14.52 23.57 -12.37
C ASN A 166 -12.99 23.56 -12.45
N ASN A 167 -12.29 23.22 -11.34
CA ASN A 167 -10.83 23.34 -11.20
C ASN A 167 -10.25 24.75 -11.40
N ASP A 168 -11.10 25.79 -11.31
CA ASP A 168 -10.65 27.19 -11.40
C ASP A 168 -9.87 27.63 -10.15
N SER A 169 -10.07 26.91 -9.06
CA SER A 169 -9.35 27.09 -7.80
C SER A 169 -8.80 25.73 -7.37
N THR A 170 -7.50 25.59 -7.38
CA THR A 170 -6.79 24.42 -6.89
C THR A 170 -5.87 24.82 -5.76
N ASP A 171 -5.46 23.88 -4.93
CA ASP A 171 -4.44 24.13 -3.93
C ASP A 171 -3.28 23.13 -4.00
N ASN A 172 -2.30 23.37 -3.15
CA ASN A 172 -1.12 22.55 -3.01
C ASN A 172 -1.04 21.87 -1.64
N VAL A 173 -2.10 21.92 -0.86
CA VAL A 173 -2.12 21.41 0.52
C VAL A 173 -2.02 19.88 0.52
N ILE A 174 -1.18 19.36 1.39
CA ILE A 174 -1.08 17.95 1.74
C ILE A 174 -1.72 17.77 3.12
N ASN A 175 -2.66 16.85 3.25
CA ASN A 175 -3.28 16.47 4.51
C ASN A 175 -2.88 15.05 4.92
N TYR A 176 -2.98 14.73 6.19
CA TYR A 176 -2.75 13.38 6.68
C TYR A 176 -3.78 12.94 7.72
N ILE A 177 -3.94 11.62 7.80
CA ILE A 177 -4.76 10.93 8.82
C ILE A 177 -3.92 9.89 9.56
N THR A 178 -4.38 9.47 10.72
CA THR A 178 -3.93 8.24 11.39
C THR A 178 -4.88 7.11 10.99
N ILE A 179 -4.46 6.19 10.12
CA ILE A 179 -5.37 5.19 9.50
C ILE A 179 -6.05 4.28 10.55
N ALA A 180 -5.39 4.00 11.66
CA ALA A 180 -5.91 3.09 12.69
C ALA A 180 -7.09 3.67 13.50
N SER A 181 -7.28 4.99 13.50
CA SER A 181 -8.33 5.68 14.26
C SER A 181 -9.12 6.64 13.39
N THR A 182 -10.46 6.59 13.47
CA THR A 182 -11.33 7.57 12.80
C THR A 182 -11.11 8.97 13.35
N GLY A 183 -11.31 9.97 12.51
CA GLY A 183 -11.17 11.39 12.84
C GLY A 183 -10.74 12.21 11.62
N ASP A 184 -10.81 13.53 11.77
CA ASP A 184 -10.54 14.46 10.69
C ASP A 184 -9.07 14.53 10.30
N ALA A 185 -8.84 14.81 9.02
CA ALA A 185 -7.51 14.99 8.49
C ALA A 185 -6.87 16.29 9.01
N GLN A 186 -5.56 16.27 9.14
CA GLN A 186 -4.74 17.37 9.62
C GLN A 186 -3.81 17.87 8.52
N ASP A 187 -3.36 19.12 8.64
CA ASP A 187 -2.36 19.68 7.74
C ASP A 187 -1.01 18.97 7.88
N PHE A 188 -0.43 18.58 6.73
CA PHE A 188 0.89 17.97 6.65
C PHE A 188 1.94 18.97 6.13
N GLY A 189 1.58 19.80 5.16
CA GLY A 189 2.44 20.73 4.43
C GLY A 189 1.94 20.94 3.00
N ASN A 190 2.82 21.33 2.08
CA ASN A 190 2.43 21.73 0.73
C ASN A 190 3.29 21.09 -0.36
N LEU A 191 2.70 20.85 -1.54
CA LEU A 191 3.43 20.71 -2.80
C LEU A 191 4.02 22.08 -3.21
N ASP A 192 4.92 22.08 -4.18
CA ASP A 192 5.54 23.30 -4.74
C ASP A 192 4.54 24.20 -5.47
N ALA A 193 3.55 23.60 -6.15
CA ALA A 193 2.53 24.30 -6.93
C ALA A 193 1.13 23.71 -6.72
N SER A 194 0.12 24.57 -6.90
CA SER A 194 -1.28 24.18 -6.89
C SER A 194 -1.62 23.39 -8.15
N ARG A 195 -2.15 22.17 -8.00
CA ARG A 195 -2.44 21.28 -9.13
C ARG A 195 -3.62 20.36 -8.85
N HIS A 196 -4.19 19.79 -9.90
CA HIS A 196 -5.23 18.76 -9.84
C HIS A 196 -4.88 17.58 -10.75
N SER A 197 -5.57 16.46 -10.57
CA SER A 197 -5.41 15.25 -11.38
C SER A 197 -3.97 14.71 -11.42
N ALA A 198 -3.17 15.02 -10.42
CA ALA A 198 -1.91 14.35 -10.13
C ALA A 198 -2.15 12.92 -9.68
N VAL A 199 -1.11 12.16 -9.49
CA VAL A 199 -1.13 10.83 -8.84
C VAL A 199 -0.21 10.80 -7.65
N GLN A 200 -0.49 9.88 -6.72
CA GLN A 200 0.33 9.66 -5.56
C GLN A 200 0.57 8.17 -5.31
N LEU A 201 1.75 7.85 -4.81
CA LEU A 201 2.16 6.50 -4.44
C LEU A 201 3.11 6.55 -3.25
N SER A 202 3.34 5.44 -2.57
CA SER A 202 4.29 5.43 -1.45
C SER A 202 4.86 4.05 -1.15
N ASN A 203 6.01 4.06 -0.48
CA ASN A 203 6.40 2.99 0.42
C ASN A 203 6.18 3.44 1.88
N ASP A 204 6.62 2.66 2.88
CA ASP A 204 6.39 2.98 4.30
C ASP A 204 7.08 4.30 4.77
N THR A 205 8.03 4.83 4.01
CA THR A 205 8.82 6.00 4.41
C THR A 205 8.58 7.25 3.56
N ARG A 206 8.40 7.08 2.25
CA ARG A 206 8.26 8.17 1.28
C ARG A 206 6.92 8.16 0.59
N GLY A 207 6.22 9.29 0.60
CA GLY A 207 5.12 9.61 -0.30
C GLY A 207 5.66 10.34 -1.52
N ILE A 208 5.19 9.96 -2.70
CA ILE A 208 5.60 10.47 -4.02
C ILE A 208 4.37 11.03 -4.71
N PHE A 209 4.51 12.18 -5.35
CA PHE A 209 3.46 12.86 -6.12
C PHE A 209 3.98 13.11 -7.53
N GLY A 210 3.21 12.76 -8.57
CA GLY A 210 3.70 12.87 -9.94
C GLY A 210 2.73 13.55 -10.90
N GLY A 211 3.25 14.44 -11.75
CA GLY A 211 2.52 15.13 -12.80
C GLY A 211 1.35 15.97 -12.30
N GLY A 212 0.32 16.07 -13.12
CA GLY A 212 -0.88 16.85 -12.81
C GLY A 212 -1.06 18.02 -13.77
N ASN A 213 -2.12 18.77 -13.55
CA ASN A 213 -2.41 20.00 -14.30
C ASN A 213 -2.40 21.18 -13.31
N GLU A 214 -1.48 22.10 -13.53
CA GLU A 214 -1.34 23.28 -12.68
C GLU A 214 -2.42 24.32 -13.00
N SER A 215 -2.90 25.00 -11.97
CA SER A 215 -3.84 26.10 -12.12
C SER A 215 -3.13 27.38 -12.60
N GLY A 216 -3.92 28.35 -13.10
CA GLY A 216 -3.39 29.66 -13.52
C GLY A 216 -2.70 29.67 -14.89
N GLY A 217 -2.83 28.59 -15.69
CA GLY A 217 -2.33 28.55 -17.07
C GLY A 217 -0.89 28.04 -17.22
N ALA A 218 -0.28 27.52 -16.16
CA ALA A 218 1.05 26.90 -16.24
C ALA A 218 1.02 25.58 -17.03
N GLY A 219 -0.14 24.89 -17.05
CA GLY A 219 -0.37 23.74 -17.90
C GLY A 219 -0.06 22.39 -17.25
N VAL A 220 0.14 21.38 -18.09
CA VAL A 220 0.43 20.01 -17.64
C VAL A 220 1.90 19.90 -17.25
N ASP A 221 2.13 19.26 -16.09
CA ASP A 221 3.43 19.16 -15.45
C ASP A 221 4.05 17.75 -15.56
N ASN A 222 5.39 17.67 -15.52
CA ASN A 222 6.15 16.42 -15.46
C ASN A 222 6.86 16.19 -14.12
N VAL A 223 6.81 17.14 -13.20
CA VAL A 223 7.53 17.09 -11.93
C VAL A 223 7.05 15.96 -11.05
N ILE A 224 8.00 15.25 -10.45
CA ILE A 224 7.79 14.29 -9.37
C ILE A 224 8.31 14.93 -8.07
N GLN A 225 7.51 14.88 -7.01
CA GLN A 225 7.87 15.37 -5.69
C GLN A 225 7.76 14.29 -4.64
N TYR A 226 8.41 14.48 -3.50
CA TYR A 226 8.32 13.53 -2.39
C TYR A 226 8.25 14.22 -1.03
N ILE A 227 7.68 13.47 -0.07
CA ILE A 227 7.68 13.76 1.36
C ILE A 227 8.26 12.59 2.15
N THR A 228 8.69 12.86 3.37
CA THR A 228 8.92 11.82 4.39
C THR A 228 7.65 11.67 5.22
N ILE A 229 6.91 10.55 5.09
CA ILE A 229 5.56 10.40 5.67
C ILE A 229 5.56 10.55 7.21
N ALA A 230 6.62 10.15 7.88
CA ALA A 230 6.71 10.19 9.35
C ALA A 230 6.78 11.62 9.92
N SER A 231 7.17 12.63 9.13
CA SER A 231 7.34 14.02 9.59
C SER A 231 6.62 15.01 8.69
N THR A 232 5.82 15.90 9.28
CA THR A 232 5.13 16.98 8.54
C THR A 232 6.14 17.95 7.93
N GLY A 233 5.80 18.49 6.77
CA GLY A 233 6.64 19.46 6.03
C GLY A 233 6.28 19.48 4.55
N ASN A 234 6.84 20.44 3.84
CA ASN A 234 6.61 20.60 2.40
C ASN A 234 7.30 19.50 1.59
N ALA A 235 6.74 19.21 0.42
CA ALA A 235 7.36 18.32 -0.55
C ALA A 235 8.67 18.91 -1.11
N SER A 236 9.55 18.01 -1.52
CA SER A 236 10.81 18.34 -2.18
C SER A 236 10.83 17.73 -3.58
N ASP A 237 11.62 18.33 -4.47
CA ASP A 237 11.83 17.80 -5.81
C ASP A 237 12.45 16.39 -5.77
N PHE A 238 11.89 15.49 -6.60
CA PHE A 238 12.38 14.12 -6.77
C PHE A 238 13.01 13.90 -8.14
N GLY A 239 12.47 14.50 -9.19
CA GLY A 239 12.79 14.33 -10.60
C GLY A 239 11.55 14.46 -11.48
N ASP A 240 11.59 13.88 -12.69
CA ASP A 240 10.53 14.06 -13.70
C ASP A 240 10.03 12.72 -14.27
N VAL A 241 8.75 12.67 -14.67
CA VAL A 241 8.26 11.70 -15.65
C VAL A 241 8.71 12.11 -17.05
N SER A 242 8.80 11.18 -18.01
CA SER A 242 9.39 11.43 -19.33
C SER A 242 8.67 12.51 -20.14
N VAL A 243 7.36 12.66 -19.92
CA VAL A 243 6.48 13.62 -20.62
C VAL A 243 5.51 14.22 -19.63
N ALA A 244 5.28 15.53 -19.73
CA ALA A 244 4.25 16.21 -18.94
C ALA A 244 2.88 15.54 -19.16
N LYS A 245 2.25 15.05 -18.06
CA LYS A 245 1.01 14.29 -18.12
C LYS A 245 0.21 14.34 -16.81
N TYR A 246 -1.09 14.11 -16.92
CA TYR A 246 -2.04 14.13 -15.82
C TYR A 246 -3.03 12.98 -15.93
N SER A 247 -3.82 12.74 -14.90
CA SER A 247 -4.81 11.66 -14.87
C SER A 247 -4.23 10.28 -15.15
N MET A 248 -3.01 10.05 -14.74
CA MET A 248 -2.34 8.75 -14.71
C MET A 248 -2.98 7.81 -13.68
N SER A 249 -2.51 6.58 -13.63
CA SER A 249 -2.63 5.65 -12.50
C SER A 249 -1.25 5.39 -11.90
N SER A 250 -1.18 5.11 -10.60
CA SER A 250 0.09 4.85 -9.93
C SER A 250 -0.01 3.80 -8.82
N LEU A 251 1.08 3.09 -8.59
CA LEU A 251 1.21 2.09 -7.53
C LEU A 251 2.67 1.98 -7.07
N ALA A 252 2.90 1.35 -5.93
CA ALA A 252 4.24 1.12 -5.43
C ALA A 252 4.41 -0.25 -4.77
N GLY A 253 5.51 -0.92 -5.09
CA GLY A 253 6.13 -1.91 -4.21
C GLY A 253 7.08 -1.22 -3.24
N THR A 254 7.79 -1.99 -2.42
CA THR A 254 8.69 -1.45 -1.38
C THR A 254 9.83 -0.58 -1.94
N THR A 255 10.27 -0.83 -3.17
CA THR A 255 11.42 -0.17 -3.79
C THR A 255 11.09 0.63 -5.04
N ARG A 256 10.09 0.22 -5.82
CA ARG A 256 9.70 0.83 -7.09
C ARG A 256 8.35 1.53 -6.98
N GLY A 257 8.29 2.78 -7.45
CA GLY A 257 7.06 3.50 -7.76
C GLY A 257 6.79 3.41 -9.26
N ILE A 258 5.56 3.19 -9.66
CA ILE A 258 5.12 2.99 -11.04
C ILE A 258 4.07 4.04 -11.40
N PHE A 259 4.22 4.65 -12.58
CA PHE A 259 3.26 5.56 -13.19
C PHE A 259 2.79 5.00 -14.52
N ALA A 260 1.49 5.00 -14.81
CA ALA A 260 0.95 4.38 -16.01
C ALA A 260 -0.11 5.23 -16.71
N GLY A 261 -0.07 5.30 -18.05
CA GLY A 261 -1.06 5.98 -18.88
C GLY A 261 -1.09 7.49 -18.68
N GLY A 262 -2.28 8.06 -18.67
CA GLY A 262 -2.56 9.49 -18.51
C GLY A 262 -2.84 10.22 -19.82
N LEU A 263 -2.97 11.54 -19.71
CA LEU A 263 -3.16 12.48 -20.81
C LEU A 263 -1.95 13.42 -20.88
N ASN A 264 -1.37 13.61 -22.05
CA ASN A 264 -0.33 14.61 -22.27
C ASN A 264 -0.94 16.02 -22.46
N SER A 265 -0.08 17.03 -22.65
CA SER A 265 -0.50 18.42 -22.87
C SER A 265 -1.37 18.64 -24.13
N SER A 266 -1.36 17.71 -25.07
CA SER A 266 -2.25 17.70 -26.26
C SER A 266 -3.54 16.91 -26.03
N ASN A 267 -3.85 16.48 -24.80
CA ASN A 267 -4.97 15.62 -24.42
C ASN A 267 -4.97 14.26 -25.14
N SER A 268 -3.83 13.78 -25.59
CA SER A 268 -3.68 12.44 -26.15
C SER A 268 -3.49 11.43 -25.00
N ARG A 269 -4.26 10.33 -25.07
CA ARG A 269 -4.14 9.23 -24.11
C ARG A 269 -2.87 8.42 -24.36
N LEU A 270 -2.22 8.03 -23.29
CA LEU A 270 -0.95 7.29 -23.30
C LEU A 270 -1.17 5.87 -22.76
N ASN A 271 -0.30 4.92 -23.17
CA ASN A 271 -0.20 3.58 -22.60
C ASN A 271 1.14 3.33 -21.88
N VAL A 272 2.05 4.29 -21.91
CA VAL A 272 3.40 4.15 -21.34
C VAL A 272 3.32 3.89 -19.84
N ILE A 273 4.10 2.91 -19.38
CA ILE A 273 4.38 2.65 -17.97
C ILE A 273 5.82 3.09 -17.68
N GLU A 274 6.01 3.86 -16.64
CA GLU A 274 7.32 4.33 -16.18
C GLU A 274 7.52 4.01 -14.70
N TYR A 275 8.77 3.87 -14.28
CA TYR A 275 9.09 3.60 -12.88
C TYR A 275 10.19 4.49 -12.34
N ILE A 276 10.18 4.66 -11.01
CA ILE A 276 11.23 5.27 -10.21
C ILE A 276 11.73 4.29 -9.14
N THR A 277 12.94 4.52 -8.64
CA THR A 277 13.41 3.89 -7.40
C THR A 277 13.09 4.81 -6.24
N ILE A 278 12.11 4.46 -5.39
CA ILE A 278 11.59 5.37 -4.35
C ILE A 278 12.67 5.85 -3.37
N GLY A 279 13.69 5.02 -3.10
CA GLY A 279 14.77 5.33 -2.16
C GLY A 279 15.77 6.41 -2.64
N SER A 280 15.81 6.73 -3.94
CA SER A 280 16.76 7.70 -4.53
C SER A 280 16.07 8.63 -5.51
N THR A 281 16.34 9.95 -5.42
CA THR A 281 15.83 10.94 -6.37
C THR A 281 16.37 10.70 -7.78
N GLY A 282 15.59 11.04 -8.79
CA GLY A 282 15.92 10.91 -10.21
C GLY A 282 14.69 10.76 -11.08
N ASN A 283 14.88 10.91 -12.38
CA ASN A 283 13.80 10.85 -13.36
C ASN A 283 13.25 9.43 -13.52
N ALA A 284 11.99 9.32 -13.92
CA ALA A 284 11.36 8.06 -14.26
C ALA A 284 12.03 7.43 -15.50
N THR A 285 12.02 6.11 -15.51
CA THR A 285 12.58 5.28 -16.58
C THR A 285 11.47 4.43 -17.18
N ASP A 286 11.56 4.15 -18.47
CA ASP A 286 10.62 3.31 -19.18
C ASP A 286 10.52 1.92 -18.54
N PHE A 287 9.29 1.44 -18.34
CA PHE A 287 8.97 0.12 -17.81
C PHE A 287 8.39 -0.80 -18.88
N GLY A 288 7.55 -0.26 -19.77
CA GLY A 288 6.78 -0.94 -20.80
C GLY A 288 5.46 -0.24 -21.07
N ASP A 289 4.46 -0.96 -21.58
CA ASP A 289 3.16 -0.40 -21.98
C ASP A 289 1.99 -1.15 -21.35
N LEU A 290 0.89 -0.43 -21.07
CA LEU A 290 -0.43 -1.00 -20.82
C LEU A 290 -0.96 -1.67 -22.10
N THR A 291 -1.91 -2.58 -21.97
CA THR A 291 -2.57 -3.24 -23.12
C THR A 291 -3.36 -2.26 -23.97
N LEU A 292 -3.86 -1.18 -23.37
CA LEU A 292 -4.62 -0.10 -23.99
C LEU A 292 -4.12 1.27 -23.52
N VAL A 293 -4.32 2.30 -24.34
CA VAL A 293 -4.16 3.68 -23.85
C VAL A 293 -5.19 3.94 -22.75
N SER A 294 -4.74 4.53 -21.64
CA SER A 294 -5.51 4.66 -20.41
C SER A 294 -5.46 6.06 -19.84
N THR A 295 -6.58 6.51 -19.31
CA THR A 295 -6.66 7.72 -18.48
C THR A 295 -7.80 7.57 -17.46
N GLN A 296 -7.71 8.32 -16.36
CA GLN A 296 -8.77 8.35 -15.34
C GLN A 296 -9.06 6.97 -14.71
N GLY A 297 -8.09 6.07 -14.79
CA GLY A 297 -8.05 4.79 -14.11
C GLY A 297 -7.56 4.94 -12.68
N SER A 298 -7.24 3.83 -12.06
CA SER A 298 -6.59 3.74 -10.76
C SER A 298 -5.81 2.45 -10.64
N ALA A 299 -5.02 2.32 -9.57
CA ALA A 299 -4.17 1.15 -9.39
C ALA A 299 -4.16 0.66 -7.94
N CYS A 300 -3.84 -0.63 -7.78
CA CYS A 300 -3.58 -1.26 -6.49
C CYS A 300 -2.52 -2.35 -6.67
N CYS A 301 -1.89 -2.79 -5.59
CA CYS A 301 -0.82 -3.79 -5.68
C CYS A 301 -0.61 -4.54 -4.38
N ASN A 302 -0.01 -5.73 -4.48
CA ASN A 302 0.81 -6.29 -3.43
C ASN A 302 2.29 -6.01 -3.74
N ASN A 303 3.23 -6.55 -2.96
CA ASN A 303 4.66 -6.27 -3.16
C ASN A 303 5.24 -6.83 -4.49
N THR A 304 4.54 -7.71 -5.18
CA THR A 304 5.03 -8.40 -6.39
C THR A 304 4.27 -8.03 -7.65
N ARG A 305 2.96 -7.84 -7.57
CA ARG A 305 2.07 -7.60 -8.71
C ARG A 305 1.34 -6.28 -8.56
N GLY A 306 1.39 -5.46 -9.60
CA GLY A 306 0.61 -4.24 -9.75
C GLY A 306 -0.56 -4.45 -10.69
N LEU A 307 -1.72 -3.89 -10.35
CA LEU A 307 -2.95 -3.93 -11.13
C LEU A 307 -3.39 -2.52 -11.50
N PHE A 308 -3.85 -2.33 -12.73
CA PHE A 308 -4.36 -1.07 -13.26
C PHE A 308 -5.79 -1.25 -13.76
N GLY A 309 -6.77 -0.65 -13.12
CA GLY A 309 -8.10 -0.45 -13.68
C GLY A 309 -8.02 0.65 -14.74
N ILE A 310 -8.31 0.32 -16.00
CA ILE A 310 -7.99 1.17 -17.16
C ILE A 310 -8.78 2.49 -17.18
N GLY A 311 -10.00 2.53 -16.65
CA GLY A 311 -10.82 3.75 -16.63
C GLY A 311 -11.39 4.10 -18.00
N ALA A 312 -10.68 4.89 -18.80
CA ALA A 312 -11.12 5.27 -20.14
C ALA A 312 -10.01 5.16 -21.18
N SER A 313 -10.37 4.65 -22.36
CA SER A 313 -9.52 4.59 -23.56
C SER A 313 -10.12 5.43 -24.68
N ASN A 314 -9.52 5.33 -25.89
CA ASN A 314 -10.09 5.93 -27.10
C ASN A 314 -11.47 5.33 -27.50
N SER A 315 -11.78 4.12 -27.02
CA SER A 315 -13.05 3.44 -27.25
C SER A 315 -14.16 3.84 -26.27
N GLY A 316 -13.84 4.60 -25.23
CA GLY A 316 -14.79 5.01 -24.17
C GLY A 316 -14.37 4.60 -22.78
N THR A 317 -15.33 4.50 -21.88
CA THR A 317 -15.15 3.97 -20.53
C THR A 317 -15.05 2.44 -20.58
N LEU A 318 -14.19 1.86 -19.78
CA LEU A 318 -13.88 0.44 -19.78
C LEU A 318 -13.96 -0.15 -18.37
N ASN A 319 -14.00 -1.49 -18.28
CA ASN A 319 -13.90 -2.26 -17.05
C ASN A 319 -12.62 -3.10 -16.98
N ASN A 320 -11.76 -3.08 -17.99
CA ASN A 320 -10.53 -3.86 -18.04
C ASN A 320 -9.59 -3.58 -16.85
N ILE A 321 -8.95 -4.62 -16.38
CA ILE A 321 -7.84 -4.56 -15.41
C ILE A 321 -6.62 -5.16 -16.09
N ASP A 322 -5.52 -4.41 -16.15
CA ASP A 322 -4.20 -4.88 -16.57
C ASP A 322 -3.32 -5.21 -15.37
N TYR A 323 -2.30 -6.06 -15.54
CA TYR A 323 -1.33 -6.32 -14.48
C TYR A 323 0.11 -6.35 -14.97
N ILE A 324 1.04 -6.06 -14.05
CA ILE A 324 2.48 -6.16 -14.22
C ILE A 324 3.13 -6.92 -13.05
N THR A 325 4.35 -7.42 -13.28
CA THR A 325 5.25 -7.84 -12.20
C THR A 325 6.16 -6.67 -11.84
N ILE A 326 6.03 -6.09 -10.64
CA ILE A 326 6.69 -4.83 -10.25
C ILE A 326 8.21 -4.89 -10.36
N ALA A 327 8.82 -6.04 -10.04
CA ALA A 327 10.28 -6.19 -10.01
C ALA A 327 10.93 -6.29 -11.41
N SER A 328 10.19 -6.58 -12.47
CA SER A 328 10.71 -6.76 -13.83
C SER A 328 9.98 -5.89 -14.85
N THR A 329 10.75 -5.14 -15.65
CA THR A 329 10.21 -4.33 -16.75
C THR A 329 9.60 -5.21 -17.84
N GLY A 330 8.57 -4.71 -18.49
CA GLY A 330 7.84 -5.37 -19.58
C GLY A 330 6.43 -4.84 -19.68
N ASN A 331 5.75 -5.19 -20.78
CA ASN A 331 4.39 -4.76 -21.01
C ASN A 331 3.42 -5.44 -20.03
N ALA A 332 2.33 -4.75 -19.75
CA ALA A 332 1.23 -5.30 -18.98
C ALA A 332 0.51 -6.42 -19.73
N SER A 333 -0.18 -7.25 -18.98
CA SER A 333 -1.05 -8.31 -19.50
C SER A 333 -2.46 -8.13 -18.94
N ASP A 334 -3.45 -8.68 -19.63
CA ASP A 334 -4.82 -8.69 -19.15
C ASP A 334 -4.96 -9.51 -17.86
N PHE A 335 -5.64 -8.93 -16.88
CA PHE A 335 -5.93 -9.55 -15.59
C PHE A 335 -7.37 -10.06 -15.50
N GLY A 336 -8.31 -9.32 -16.05
CA GLY A 336 -9.75 -9.52 -15.97
C GLY A 336 -10.49 -8.18 -15.96
N ASP A 337 -11.72 -8.17 -15.45
CA ASP A 337 -12.63 -7.02 -15.54
C ASP A 337 -13.17 -6.61 -14.18
N LEU A 338 -13.43 -5.30 -13.99
CA LEU A 338 -14.29 -4.77 -12.94
C LEU A 338 -15.74 -5.22 -13.17
N THR A 339 -16.57 -5.16 -12.14
CA THR A 339 -17.99 -5.53 -12.23
C THR A 339 -18.79 -4.60 -13.15
N VAL A 340 -18.36 -3.33 -13.28
CA VAL A 340 -19.00 -2.33 -14.16
C VAL A 340 -17.95 -1.44 -14.83
N GLU A 341 -18.25 -0.97 -16.05
CA GLU A 341 -17.43 0.03 -16.74
C GLU A 341 -17.48 1.36 -16.00
N ARG A 342 -16.31 1.88 -15.60
CA ARG A 342 -16.22 3.15 -14.88
C ARG A 342 -14.84 3.78 -14.97
N LYS A 343 -14.79 5.08 -14.78
CA LYS A 343 -13.59 5.92 -14.75
C LYS A 343 -13.62 6.80 -13.51
N TYR A 344 -12.50 7.42 -13.16
CA TYR A 344 -12.35 8.22 -11.96
C TYR A 344 -12.48 7.43 -10.65
N LEU A 345 -12.10 6.17 -10.67
CA LEU A 345 -12.05 5.30 -9.51
C LEU A 345 -10.78 5.53 -8.70
N SER A 346 -10.79 5.06 -7.46
CA SER A 346 -9.61 4.98 -6.59
C SER A 346 -9.31 3.56 -6.22
N GLY A 347 -8.02 3.19 -6.21
CA GLY A 347 -7.54 1.84 -5.90
C GLY A 347 -6.73 1.80 -4.62
N THR A 348 -6.95 0.78 -3.83
CA THR A 348 -6.18 0.49 -2.63
C THR A 348 -6.03 -1.01 -2.43
N SER A 349 -5.23 -1.44 -1.47
CA SER A 349 -5.01 -2.87 -1.23
C SER A 349 -4.64 -3.18 0.22
N GLY A 350 -4.82 -4.44 0.59
CA GLY A 350 -4.37 -4.98 1.86
C GLY A 350 -3.93 -6.43 1.70
N GLY A 351 -2.62 -6.68 1.79
CA GLY A 351 -2.06 -7.98 1.48
C GLY A 351 -2.34 -8.38 0.04
N ASP A 352 -3.05 -9.50 -0.16
CA ASP A 352 -3.37 -10.02 -1.51
C ASP A 352 -4.76 -9.59 -2.04
N ARG A 353 -5.46 -8.71 -1.36
CA ARG A 353 -6.73 -8.16 -1.83
C ARG A 353 -6.54 -6.74 -2.37
N GLY A 354 -6.79 -6.57 -3.68
CA GLY A 354 -6.91 -5.27 -4.33
C GLY A 354 -8.35 -4.81 -4.33
N VAL A 355 -8.58 -3.53 -4.11
CA VAL A 355 -9.92 -2.92 -4.03
C VAL A 355 -9.97 -1.70 -4.92
N PHE A 356 -11.06 -1.55 -5.68
CA PHE A 356 -11.37 -0.40 -6.51
C PHE A 356 -12.69 0.21 -6.06
N GLY A 357 -12.67 1.46 -5.61
CA GLY A 357 -13.85 2.15 -5.10
C GLY A 357 -14.29 3.33 -5.95
N GLY A 358 -15.58 3.65 -5.92
CA GLY A 358 -16.17 4.81 -6.59
C GLY A 358 -16.10 4.74 -8.10
N GLY A 359 -16.09 5.91 -8.72
CA GLY A 359 -15.96 6.09 -10.16
C GLY A 359 -17.23 6.54 -10.84
N GLY A 360 -17.04 7.35 -11.91
CA GLY A 360 -18.14 7.99 -12.61
C GLY A 360 -18.75 9.18 -11.88
N THR A 361 -19.86 9.69 -12.38
CA THR A 361 -20.60 10.81 -11.77
C THR A 361 -21.67 10.36 -10.76
N SER A 362 -21.81 9.04 -10.57
CA SER A 362 -22.88 8.44 -9.75
C SER A 362 -22.52 7.07 -9.18
N GLY A 363 -21.22 6.78 -8.97
CA GLY A 363 -20.78 5.46 -8.51
C GLY A 363 -20.37 5.43 -7.03
N ASP A 364 -21.00 4.54 -6.27
CA ASP A 364 -20.62 4.18 -4.91
C ASP A 364 -20.05 2.75 -4.82
N VAL A 365 -20.00 2.03 -5.95
CA VAL A 365 -19.56 0.64 -6.03
C VAL A 365 -18.12 0.46 -5.57
N ILE A 366 -17.90 -0.56 -4.76
CA ILE A 366 -16.56 -1.05 -4.39
C ILE A 366 -16.43 -2.48 -4.92
N ASP A 367 -15.40 -2.73 -5.73
CA ASP A 367 -15.02 -4.05 -6.22
C ASP A 367 -13.72 -4.53 -5.58
N TYR A 368 -13.53 -5.86 -5.51
CA TYR A 368 -12.26 -6.43 -5.11
C TYR A 368 -11.80 -7.58 -6.01
N VAL A 369 -10.49 -7.80 -6.02
CA VAL A 369 -9.81 -8.92 -6.69
C VAL A 369 -8.80 -9.57 -5.75
N THR A 370 -8.43 -10.81 -6.05
CA THR A 370 -7.27 -11.47 -5.45
C THR A 370 -6.05 -11.20 -6.35
N ILE A 371 -5.10 -10.38 -5.91
CA ILE A 371 -4.00 -9.86 -6.74
C ILE A 371 -3.13 -10.98 -7.34
N THR A 372 -2.91 -12.07 -6.60
CA THR A 372 -2.05 -13.18 -7.05
C THR A 372 -2.66 -14.06 -8.13
N SER A 373 -3.97 -14.00 -8.36
CA SER A 373 -4.66 -14.81 -9.37
C SER A 373 -5.48 -13.95 -10.33
N THR A 374 -5.28 -14.12 -11.65
CA THR A 374 -6.06 -13.45 -12.69
C THR A 374 -7.53 -13.87 -12.64
N GLY A 375 -8.43 -12.93 -12.91
CA GLY A 375 -9.87 -13.14 -12.91
C GLY A 375 -10.63 -11.83 -12.69
N ASN A 376 -11.93 -11.88 -12.93
CA ASN A 376 -12.79 -10.72 -12.79
C ASN A 376 -12.99 -10.32 -11.32
N ALA A 377 -13.23 -9.05 -11.10
CA ALA A 377 -13.56 -8.50 -9.80
C ALA A 377 -14.92 -9.01 -9.30
N THR A 378 -15.06 -8.99 -8.00
CA THR A 378 -16.29 -9.34 -7.28
C THR A 378 -16.75 -8.12 -6.48
N ASP A 379 -18.06 -7.98 -6.33
CA ASP A 379 -18.64 -6.91 -5.50
C ASP A 379 -18.13 -7.01 -4.05
N PHE A 380 -17.69 -5.88 -3.51
CA PHE A 380 -17.23 -5.73 -2.13
C PHE A 380 -18.31 -5.09 -1.26
N GLY A 381 -19.04 -4.10 -1.79
CA GLY A 381 -20.00 -3.26 -1.11
C GLY A 381 -20.04 -1.85 -1.70
N ASN A 382 -20.49 -0.86 -0.93
CA ASN A 382 -20.65 0.51 -1.40
C ASN A 382 -19.97 1.53 -0.47
N LEU A 383 -19.53 2.66 -1.04
CA LEU A 383 -19.17 3.87 -0.30
C LEU A 383 -20.40 4.48 0.37
N THR A 384 -20.21 5.36 1.32
CA THR A 384 -21.32 6.05 2.02
C THR A 384 -22.03 7.04 1.11
N GLU A 385 -21.34 7.56 0.10
CA GLU A 385 -21.87 8.45 -0.93
C GLU A 385 -21.30 8.14 -2.32
N GLN A 386 -22.01 8.57 -3.35
CA GLN A 386 -21.54 8.44 -4.72
C GLN A 386 -20.41 9.42 -4.99
N ARG A 387 -19.25 8.91 -5.36
CA ARG A 387 -18.06 9.72 -5.66
C ARG A 387 -17.19 9.13 -6.74
N GLY A 388 -16.36 9.94 -7.31
CA GLY A 388 -15.24 9.59 -8.16
C GLY A 388 -14.22 10.71 -8.10
N ARG A 389 -13.01 10.50 -8.62
CA ARG A 389 -11.90 11.46 -8.56
C ARG A 389 -11.40 11.68 -7.14
N ASP A 390 -11.61 10.72 -6.29
CA ASP A 390 -11.22 10.63 -4.91
C ASP A 390 -9.77 10.13 -4.78
N SER A 391 -9.21 10.25 -3.61
CA SER A 391 -7.93 9.69 -3.19
C SER A 391 -8.16 8.44 -2.35
N SER A 392 -7.18 7.57 -2.28
CA SER A 392 -7.22 6.39 -1.41
C SER A 392 -5.96 6.26 -0.54
N MET A 393 -6.10 5.55 0.56
CA MET A 393 -5.03 5.30 1.54
C MET A 393 -5.23 3.92 2.15
N SER A 394 -4.13 3.22 2.51
CA SER A 394 -4.22 1.95 3.22
C SER A 394 -2.96 1.66 4.04
N ASN A 395 -3.14 1.10 5.23
CA ASN A 395 -2.05 0.58 6.05
C ASN A 395 -1.63 -0.86 5.70
N GLY A 396 -1.98 -1.36 4.52
CA GLY A 396 -1.67 -2.72 4.07
C GLY A 396 -1.32 -2.85 2.58
N HIS A 397 -1.08 -1.74 1.87
CA HIS A 397 -0.77 -1.76 0.43
C HIS A 397 0.64 -2.33 0.14
N GLY A 398 0.91 -2.67 -1.13
CA GLY A 398 2.14 -3.38 -1.54
C GLY A 398 3.45 -2.65 -1.26
N GLY A 399 3.45 -1.34 -1.07
CA GLY A 399 4.62 -0.56 -0.69
C GLY A 399 5.08 -0.73 0.76
N LEU A 400 4.26 -1.38 1.61
CA LEU A 400 4.50 -1.59 3.05
C LEU A 400 5.00 -3.00 3.37
N ALA A 401 5.04 -3.92 2.43
CA ALA A 401 5.35 -5.34 2.63
C ALA A 401 6.82 -5.61 2.95
#